data_b84ba4a296001e5153297d68710c0d62
#
_entry.id   b84ba4a296001e5153297d68710c0d62
#
_cell.length_a   1.000
_cell.length_b   1.000
_cell.length_c   1.000
_cell.angle_alpha   90.00
_cell.angle_beta   90.00
_cell.angle_gamma   90.00
#
_symmetry.space_group_name_H-M   'P 1'
#
loop_
_entity.id
_entity.type
_entity.pdbx_description
1 polymer ?
#
loop_
_entity_poly.entity_id
_entity_poly.type
_entity_poly.pdbx_seq_one_letter_code
_entity_poly.pdbx_strand_id
1 'polypeptide(L)'
;MYDEQLMQILDQTDDLADQIRHSELFDAYQKTKQALVEDREAQRLYDQFLKSKINYDEVQRFGRYHPDYQEVMLTTRRLKRAYEMHHTVVAFKQSETALQQLLDEIVTMIATSVSEHVKIDAGTPLFEALTTGGGCATGATCQCRV
;
A
#
# COMPACT_ATOMS: atom_id res chain seq x y z
N MET A 1 29.20 21.34 9.81
CA MET A 1 30.05 21.20 8.61
C MET A 1 29.83 19.78 8.10
N TYR A 2 29.26 19.64 6.91
CA TYR A 2 29.13 18.30 6.32
C TYR A 2 30.53 17.85 5.89
N ASP A 3 30.93 16.67 6.34
CA ASP A 3 32.17 16.04 5.92
C ASP A 3 32.09 15.68 4.42
N GLU A 4 33.21 15.74 3.71
CA GLU A 4 33.29 15.40 2.28
C GLU A 4 32.77 13.98 1.99
N GLN A 5 32.98 13.06 2.91
CA GLN A 5 32.45 11.69 2.82
C GLN A 5 30.91 11.64 2.88
N LEU A 6 30.30 12.47 3.73
CA LEU A 6 28.84 12.55 3.80
C LEU A 6 28.25 13.12 2.52
N MET A 7 28.89 14.13 1.93
CA MET A 7 28.44 14.68 0.63
C MET A 7 28.52 13.65 -0.48
N GLN A 8 29.58 12.84 -0.53
CA GLN A 8 29.68 11.73 -1.50
C GLN A 8 28.58 10.69 -1.33
N ILE A 9 28.21 10.34 -0.10
CA ILE A 9 27.09 9.41 0.17
C ILE A 9 25.77 9.99 -0.33
N LEU A 10 25.54 11.27 -0.10
CA LEU A 10 24.31 11.95 -0.56
C LEU A 10 24.25 12.01 -2.10
N ASP A 11 25.35 12.34 -2.77
CA ASP A 11 25.43 12.36 -4.22
C ASP A 11 25.16 10.97 -4.82
N GLN A 12 25.73 9.89 -4.23
CA GLN A 12 25.45 8.53 -4.67
C GLN A 12 24.00 8.10 -4.41
N THR A 13 23.40 8.61 -3.34
CA THR A 13 21.97 8.36 -3.05
C THR A 13 21.07 9.03 -4.08
N ASP A 14 21.39 10.26 -4.49
CA ASP A 14 20.67 10.98 -5.54
C ASP A 14 20.80 10.27 -6.89
N ASP A 15 22.00 9.78 -7.24
CA ASP A 15 22.23 8.98 -8.45
C ASP A 15 21.39 7.69 -8.44
N LEU A 16 21.33 6.99 -7.30
CA LEU A 16 20.50 5.79 -7.14
C LEU A 16 19.00 6.11 -7.31
N ALA A 17 18.54 7.20 -6.71
CA ALA A 17 17.16 7.65 -6.83
C ALA A 17 16.80 7.98 -8.30
N ASP A 18 17.72 8.59 -9.04
CA ASP A 18 17.55 8.86 -10.46
C ASP A 18 17.49 7.57 -11.30
N GLN A 19 18.32 6.59 -11.03
CA GLN A 19 18.26 5.28 -11.67
C GLN A 19 16.92 4.59 -11.43
N ILE A 20 16.38 4.64 -10.21
CA ILE A 20 15.07 4.07 -9.89
C ILE A 20 13.96 4.81 -10.67
N ARG A 21 14.01 6.15 -10.74
CA ARG A 21 13.05 6.97 -11.50
C ARG A 21 13.07 6.71 -13.01
N HIS A 22 14.19 6.26 -13.55
CA HIS A 22 14.34 5.90 -14.95
C HIS A 22 14.18 4.38 -15.22
N SER A 23 13.78 3.61 -14.21
CA SER A 23 13.55 2.17 -14.37
C SER A 23 12.21 1.87 -15.05
N GLU A 24 12.15 0.72 -15.73
CA GLU A 24 10.90 0.23 -16.34
C GLU A 24 9.79 0.00 -15.31
N LEU A 25 10.15 -0.38 -14.07
CA LEU A 25 9.20 -0.59 -12.99
C LEU A 25 8.53 0.73 -12.55
N PHE A 26 9.30 1.82 -12.50
CA PHE A 26 8.76 3.13 -12.18
C PHE A 26 7.88 3.67 -13.32
N ASP A 27 8.28 3.48 -14.56
CA ASP A 27 7.47 3.84 -15.73
C ASP A 27 6.14 3.07 -15.75
N ALA A 28 6.16 1.77 -15.47
CA ALA A 28 4.97 0.94 -15.37
C ALA A 28 4.04 1.42 -14.25
N TYR A 29 4.61 1.75 -13.09
CA TYR A 29 3.87 2.32 -11.96
C TYR A 29 3.18 3.64 -12.34
N GLN A 30 3.89 4.56 -13.01
CA GLN A 30 3.31 5.84 -13.42
C GLN A 30 2.17 5.67 -14.43
N LYS A 31 2.35 4.80 -15.43
CA LYS A 31 1.34 4.52 -16.47
C LYS A 31 0.08 3.90 -15.87
N THR A 32 0.22 2.92 -14.99
CA THR A 32 -0.94 2.26 -14.35
C THR A 32 -1.64 3.20 -13.37
N LYS A 33 -0.90 4.04 -12.65
CA LYS A 33 -1.44 5.07 -11.78
C LYS A 33 -2.29 6.08 -12.58
N GLN A 34 -1.76 6.56 -13.70
CA GLN A 34 -2.48 7.48 -14.57
C GLN A 34 -3.76 6.84 -15.13
N ALA A 35 -3.66 5.59 -15.62
CA ALA A 35 -4.82 4.85 -16.12
C ALA A 35 -5.90 4.67 -15.05
N LEU A 36 -5.51 4.41 -13.79
CA LEU A 36 -6.46 4.29 -12.68
C LEU A 36 -7.15 5.62 -12.35
N VAL A 37 -6.41 6.72 -12.38
CA VAL A 37 -6.97 8.07 -12.12
C VAL A 37 -7.97 8.49 -13.21
N GLU A 38 -7.72 8.12 -14.46
CA GLU A 38 -8.57 8.43 -15.60
C GLU A 38 -9.79 7.49 -15.74
N ASP A 39 -9.78 6.35 -15.06
CA ASP A 39 -10.85 5.37 -15.13
C ASP A 39 -12.03 5.76 -14.25
N ARG A 40 -13.07 6.30 -14.90
CA ARG A 40 -14.30 6.74 -14.20
C ARG A 40 -15.04 5.62 -13.50
N GLU A 41 -15.00 4.41 -14.05
CA GLU A 41 -15.68 3.26 -13.43
C GLU A 41 -14.97 2.83 -12.16
N ALA A 42 -13.63 2.77 -12.17
CA ALA A 42 -12.84 2.50 -10.97
C ALA A 42 -13.10 3.55 -9.87
N GLN A 43 -13.16 4.83 -10.23
CA GLN A 43 -13.46 5.91 -9.30
C GLN A 43 -14.88 5.77 -8.71
N ARG A 44 -15.87 5.42 -9.54
CA ARG A 44 -17.25 5.17 -9.10
C ARG A 44 -17.32 4.01 -8.09
N LEU A 45 -16.64 2.91 -8.39
CA LEU A 45 -16.57 1.74 -7.48
C LEU A 45 -15.91 2.09 -6.16
N TYR A 46 -14.85 2.89 -6.21
CA TYR A 46 -14.16 3.36 -5.01
C TYR A 46 -15.05 4.24 -4.13
N ASP A 47 -15.77 5.19 -4.72
CA ASP A 47 -16.71 6.05 -4.00
C ASP A 47 -17.83 5.26 -3.33
N GLN A 48 -18.36 4.26 -4.02
CA GLN A 48 -19.38 3.36 -3.47
C GLN A 48 -18.82 2.56 -2.28
N PHE A 49 -17.60 2.06 -2.41
CA PHE A 49 -16.94 1.36 -1.31
C PHE A 49 -16.71 2.28 -0.12
N LEU A 50 -16.21 3.51 -0.32
CA LEU A 50 -15.97 4.47 0.76
C LEU A 50 -17.26 4.81 1.53
N LYS A 51 -18.35 5.08 0.83
CA LYS A 51 -19.66 5.34 1.47
C LYS A 51 -20.11 4.15 2.32
N SER A 52 -19.96 2.95 1.79
CA SER A 52 -20.32 1.74 2.53
C SER A 52 -19.40 1.48 3.73
N LYS A 53 -18.09 1.83 3.60
CA LYS A 53 -17.13 1.71 4.69
C LYS A 53 -17.47 2.64 5.86
N ILE A 54 -17.86 3.89 5.59
CA ILE A 54 -18.28 4.83 6.62
C ILE A 54 -19.47 4.25 7.41
N ASN A 55 -20.49 3.75 6.70
CA ASN A 55 -21.65 3.11 7.33
C ASN A 55 -21.25 1.85 8.13
N TYR A 56 -20.31 1.05 7.62
CA TYR A 56 -19.77 -0.11 8.34
C TYR A 56 -19.08 0.30 9.64
N ASP A 57 -18.24 1.34 9.60
CA ASP A 57 -17.50 1.83 10.75
C ASP A 57 -18.48 2.37 11.85
N GLU A 58 -19.58 3.01 11.44
CA GLU A 58 -20.64 3.44 12.36
C GLU A 58 -21.34 2.25 13.03
N VAL A 59 -21.76 1.28 12.24
CA VAL A 59 -22.45 0.08 12.73
C VAL A 59 -21.52 -0.77 13.61
N GLN A 60 -20.23 -0.82 13.28
CA GLN A 60 -19.23 -1.56 14.06
C GLN A 60 -19.06 -1.02 15.49
N ARG A 61 -19.29 0.28 15.71
CA ARG A 61 -19.25 0.87 17.07
C ARG A 61 -20.32 0.28 18.00
N PHE A 62 -21.47 -0.13 17.45
CA PHE A 62 -22.54 -0.78 18.18
C PHE A 62 -22.37 -2.31 18.27
N GLY A 63 -21.39 -2.85 17.54
CA GLY A 63 -21.03 -4.26 17.56
C GLY A 63 -22.05 -5.17 16.86
N ARG A 64 -21.89 -6.48 17.08
CA ARG A 64 -22.70 -7.53 16.43
C ARG A 64 -24.19 -7.50 16.76
N TYR A 65 -24.58 -6.71 17.75
CA TYR A 65 -25.97 -6.59 18.18
C TYR A 65 -26.79 -5.60 17.36
N HIS A 66 -26.12 -4.83 16.46
CA HIS A 66 -26.85 -3.95 15.56
C HIS A 66 -27.59 -4.79 14.51
N PRO A 67 -28.89 -4.56 14.27
CA PRO A 67 -29.70 -5.39 13.38
C PRO A 67 -29.14 -5.45 11.93
N ASP A 68 -28.57 -4.33 11.47
CA ASP A 68 -28.05 -4.22 10.10
C ASP A 68 -26.56 -4.61 9.96
N TYR A 69 -25.92 -5.05 11.07
CA TYR A 69 -24.47 -5.34 11.07
C TYR A 69 -24.05 -6.32 9.97
N GLN A 70 -24.78 -7.43 9.81
CA GLN A 70 -24.44 -8.45 8.83
C GLN A 70 -24.64 -7.96 7.41
N GLU A 71 -25.71 -7.25 7.13
CA GLU A 71 -26.01 -6.74 5.79
C GLU A 71 -24.98 -5.69 5.36
N VAL A 72 -24.70 -4.72 6.23
CA VAL A 72 -23.70 -3.67 5.97
C VAL A 72 -22.30 -4.28 5.79
N MET A 73 -21.92 -5.25 6.61
CA MET A 73 -20.63 -5.95 6.48
C MET A 73 -20.51 -6.67 5.13
N LEU A 74 -21.53 -7.45 4.73
CA LEU A 74 -21.53 -8.19 3.47
C LEU A 74 -21.52 -7.26 2.26
N THR A 75 -22.29 -6.18 2.32
CA THR A 75 -22.34 -5.17 1.26
C THR A 75 -20.99 -4.48 1.10
N THR A 76 -20.37 -4.07 2.19
CA THR A 76 -19.04 -3.43 2.17
C THR A 76 -17.97 -4.36 1.60
N ARG A 77 -17.98 -5.65 1.99
CA ARG A 77 -17.06 -6.64 1.44
C ARG A 77 -17.25 -6.86 -0.06
N ARG A 78 -18.51 -6.91 -0.51
CA ARG A 78 -18.84 -7.06 -1.95
C ARG A 78 -18.35 -5.86 -2.76
N LEU A 79 -18.58 -4.64 -2.27
CA LEU A 79 -18.13 -3.41 -2.92
C LEU A 79 -16.62 -3.30 -2.95
N LYS A 80 -15.95 -3.64 -1.84
CA LYS A 80 -14.49 -3.72 -1.77
C LYS A 80 -13.95 -4.68 -2.84
N ARG A 81 -14.49 -5.90 -2.91
CA ARG A 81 -14.06 -6.89 -3.89
C ARG A 81 -14.31 -6.42 -5.32
N ALA A 82 -15.45 -5.78 -5.60
CA ALA A 82 -15.73 -5.26 -6.93
C ALA A 82 -14.72 -4.22 -7.38
N TYR A 83 -14.31 -3.32 -6.48
CA TYR A 83 -13.25 -2.36 -6.74
C TYR A 83 -11.89 -3.02 -6.92
N GLU A 84 -11.47 -3.89 -5.99
CA GLU A 84 -10.15 -4.54 -6.02
C GLU A 84 -9.95 -5.47 -7.23
N MET A 85 -11.03 -6.03 -7.78
CA MET A 85 -10.99 -6.91 -8.95
C MET A 85 -11.12 -6.14 -10.28
N HIS A 86 -11.31 -4.83 -10.24
CA HIS A 86 -11.36 -4.02 -11.45
C HIS A 86 -10.01 -4.01 -12.16
N HIS A 87 -9.99 -4.13 -13.48
CA HIS A 87 -8.75 -4.36 -14.25
C HIS A 87 -7.68 -3.29 -14.06
N THR A 88 -8.05 -2.00 -14.00
CA THR A 88 -7.10 -0.90 -13.78
C THR A 88 -6.56 -0.90 -12.35
N VAL A 89 -7.39 -1.28 -11.37
CA VAL A 89 -6.98 -1.42 -9.97
C VAL A 89 -6.00 -2.58 -9.81
N VAL A 90 -6.28 -3.72 -10.44
CA VAL A 90 -5.38 -4.89 -10.43
C VAL A 90 -4.04 -4.55 -11.07
N ALA A 91 -4.04 -3.88 -12.24
CA ALA A 91 -2.83 -3.48 -12.93
C ALA A 91 -1.98 -2.51 -12.08
N PHE A 92 -2.63 -1.52 -11.47
CA PHE A 92 -1.95 -0.59 -10.57
C PHE A 92 -1.34 -1.29 -9.35
N LYS A 93 -2.10 -2.17 -8.69
CA LYS A 93 -1.62 -2.93 -7.53
C LYS A 93 -0.41 -3.80 -7.87
N GLN A 94 -0.40 -4.45 -9.04
CA GLN A 94 0.73 -5.25 -9.49
C GLN A 94 1.99 -4.40 -9.70
N SER A 95 1.88 -3.26 -10.37
CA SER A 95 3.01 -2.37 -10.61
C SER A 95 3.53 -1.70 -9.34
N GLU A 96 2.62 -1.31 -8.43
CA GLU A 96 2.99 -0.78 -7.11
C GLU A 96 3.75 -1.82 -6.28
N THR A 97 3.27 -3.06 -6.25
CA THR A 97 3.94 -4.16 -5.53
C THR A 97 5.33 -4.45 -6.12
N ALA A 98 5.46 -4.47 -7.45
CA ALA A 98 6.75 -4.70 -8.11
C ALA A 98 7.77 -3.58 -7.80
N LEU A 99 7.33 -2.32 -7.82
CA LEU A 99 8.18 -1.20 -7.43
C LEU A 99 8.57 -1.25 -5.95
N GLN A 100 7.60 -1.59 -5.07
CA GLN A 100 7.87 -1.75 -3.63
C GLN A 100 8.88 -2.86 -3.36
N GLN A 101 8.78 -4.00 -4.04
CA GLN A 101 9.76 -5.08 -3.92
C GLN A 101 11.17 -4.63 -4.30
N LEU A 102 11.33 -3.88 -5.39
CA LEU A 102 12.62 -3.30 -5.75
C LEU A 102 13.18 -2.40 -4.65
N LEU A 103 12.36 -1.52 -4.09
CA LEU A 103 12.79 -0.63 -3.00
C LEU A 103 13.17 -1.43 -1.75
N ASP A 104 12.40 -2.44 -1.39
CA ASP A 104 12.67 -3.29 -0.23
C ASP A 104 13.99 -4.09 -0.41
N GLU A 105 14.27 -4.58 -1.61
CA GLU A 105 15.52 -5.25 -1.94
C GLU A 105 16.72 -4.28 -1.82
N ILE A 106 16.61 -3.05 -2.32
CA ILE A 106 17.65 -2.04 -2.23
C ILE A 106 17.92 -1.68 -0.76
N VAL A 107 16.88 -1.40 0.01
CA VAL A 107 16.99 -1.04 1.43
C VAL A 107 17.60 -2.21 2.23
N THR A 108 17.17 -3.44 1.94
CA THR A 108 17.71 -4.65 2.57
C THR A 108 19.20 -4.82 2.25
N MET A 109 19.58 -4.64 0.99
CA MET A 109 20.98 -4.74 0.57
C MET A 109 21.86 -3.71 1.28
N ILE A 110 21.43 -2.45 1.35
CA ILE A 110 22.14 -1.38 2.04
C ILE A 110 22.28 -1.71 3.54
N ALA A 111 21.17 -2.06 4.18
CA ALA A 111 21.16 -2.30 5.63
C ALA A 111 22.01 -3.52 6.02
N THR A 112 21.92 -4.63 5.30
CA THR A 112 22.73 -5.83 5.57
C THR A 112 24.21 -5.61 5.30
N SER A 113 24.56 -4.74 4.35
CA SER A 113 25.95 -4.34 4.11
C SER A 113 26.55 -3.52 5.25
N VAL A 114 25.72 -2.79 6.00
CA VAL A 114 26.15 -2.01 7.17
C VAL A 114 26.22 -2.89 8.41
N SER A 115 25.19 -3.69 8.69
CA SER A 115 25.15 -4.60 9.84
C SER A 115 24.02 -5.63 9.68
N GLU A 116 24.32 -6.88 10.04
CA GLU A 116 23.31 -7.97 10.06
C GLU A 116 22.24 -7.77 11.15
N HIS A 117 22.45 -6.86 12.09
CA HIS A 117 21.55 -6.60 13.21
C HIS A 117 20.60 -5.39 12.98
N VAL A 118 20.70 -4.72 11.84
CA VAL A 118 19.80 -3.60 11.51
C VAL A 118 18.43 -4.15 11.15
N LYS A 119 17.39 -3.71 11.86
CA LYS A 119 16.00 -4.02 11.53
C LYS A 119 15.54 -3.12 10.40
N ILE A 120 14.90 -3.74 9.41
CA ILE A 120 14.32 -3.07 8.25
C ILE A 120 12.81 -3.25 8.33
N ASP A 121 12.06 -2.15 8.30
CA ASP A 121 10.62 -2.19 8.12
C ASP A 121 10.34 -2.20 6.61
N ALA A 122 9.94 -3.37 6.07
CA ALA A 122 9.46 -3.47 4.71
C ALA A 122 8.15 -2.68 4.58
N GLY A 123 8.10 -1.76 3.61
CA GLY A 123 6.94 -0.91 3.40
C GLY A 123 5.72 -1.71 2.92
N THR A 124 4.57 -1.48 3.53
CA THR A 124 3.31 -2.01 3.00
C THR A 124 2.89 -1.16 1.80
N PRO A 125 2.53 -1.75 0.65
CA PRO A 125 2.03 -1.00 -0.50
C PRO A 125 0.89 -0.05 -0.10
N LEU A 126 0.96 1.18 -0.56
CA LEU A 126 0.03 2.26 -0.17
C LEU A 126 -1.43 1.89 -0.48
N PHE A 127 -1.65 1.16 -1.57
CA PHE A 127 -2.95 0.65 -1.96
C PHE A 127 -3.55 -0.27 -0.90
N GLU A 128 -2.77 -1.19 -0.33
CA GLU A 128 -3.24 -2.08 0.74
C GLU A 128 -3.57 -1.31 2.01
N ALA A 129 -2.77 -0.30 2.35
CA ALA A 129 -3.04 0.55 3.50
C ALA A 129 -4.37 1.32 3.37
N LEU A 130 -4.71 1.80 2.16
CA LEU A 130 -5.95 2.51 1.89
C LEU A 130 -7.19 1.60 1.91
N THR A 131 -7.06 0.36 1.46
CA THR A 131 -8.20 -0.58 1.32
C THR A 131 -8.44 -1.44 2.56
N THR A 132 -7.40 -1.76 3.33
CA THR A 132 -7.52 -2.63 4.51
C THR A 132 -7.82 -1.88 5.82
N GLY A 133 -7.68 -0.54 5.83
CA GLY A 133 -7.92 0.26 7.05
C GLY A 133 -7.05 -0.25 8.20
N GLY A 134 -5.92 0.34 8.43
CA GLY A 134 -4.98 0.26 9.57
C GLY A 134 -5.05 -0.87 10.61
N GLY A 135 -5.48 -2.05 10.23
CA GLY A 135 -5.58 -3.17 11.16
C GLY A 135 -4.63 -4.30 10.76
N CYS A 136 -3.60 -4.53 11.56
CA CYS A 136 -2.76 -5.76 11.57
C CYS A 136 -1.92 -6.06 10.32
N ALA A 137 -1.51 -5.09 9.51
CA ALA A 137 -0.58 -5.30 8.41
C ALA A 137 0.90 -5.26 8.85
N THR A 138 1.19 -4.78 10.05
CA THR A 138 2.52 -4.92 10.66
C THR A 138 2.51 -6.21 11.47
N GLY A 139 3.32 -7.20 11.05
CA GLY A 139 3.45 -8.53 11.67
C GLY A 139 3.83 -8.56 13.16
N ALA A 140 3.26 -7.68 13.96
CA ALA A 140 3.24 -7.78 15.40
C ALA A 140 2.25 -8.90 15.76
N THR A 141 2.78 -10.01 16.21
CA THR A 141 2.09 -11.15 16.81
C THR A 141 0.91 -10.67 17.65
N CYS A 142 -0.31 -10.79 17.08
CA CYS A 142 -1.52 -10.73 17.89
C CYS A 142 -1.51 -11.97 18.79
N GLN A 143 -1.02 -11.83 20.02
CA GLN A 143 -1.28 -12.79 21.09
C GLN A 143 -2.74 -12.66 21.50
N CYS A 144 -3.64 -13.20 20.72
CA CYS A 144 -4.97 -13.54 21.19
C CYS A 144 -4.82 -14.75 22.13
N ARG A 145 -4.60 -14.48 23.41
CA ARG A 145 -4.81 -15.50 24.44
C ARG A 145 -6.31 -15.74 24.59
N VAL A 146 -6.69 -17.02 24.44
CA VAL A 146 -7.98 -17.58 24.82
C VAL A 146 -8.27 -17.34 26.31
#